data_14bc705827a54ae64dadfec7c88065f2
#
_entry.id   14bc705827a54ae64dadfec7c88065f2
#
_cell.length_a   1.000
_cell.length_b   1.000
_cell.length_c   1.000
_cell.angle_alpha   90.00
_cell.angle_beta   90.00
_cell.angle_gamma   90.00
#
_symmetry.space_group_name_H-M   'P 1'
#
loop_
_entity.id
_entity.type
_entity.pdbx_description
1 polymer ?
#
loop_
_entity_poly.entity_id
_entity_poly.type
_entity_poly.pdbx_seq_one_letter_code
_entity_poly.pdbx_strand_id
1 'polypeptide(L)'
;MRWDLYRINQTTIEGKCPELLQNLLEVRGIGLLDIRAIFGETAVRRKMRLKLIVHLVRKETLERDYERLPYEPLTQDVLGVPVLKVVIQVVAGRNIAVLVEAAVRNTILQLRGIDTYQEFVDRHRRAMERDSGG
;
A
#
# COMPACT_ATOMS: atom_id res chain seq x y z
N MET A 1 15.78 -4.42 -6.67
CA MET A 1 15.25 -5.60 -5.94
C MET A 1 14.20 -6.28 -6.80
N ARG A 2 14.25 -7.57 -6.91
CA ARG A 2 13.28 -8.34 -7.67
C ARG A 2 12.50 -9.26 -6.72
N TRP A 3 11.18 -9.29 -6.90
CA TRP A 3 10.31 -10.21 -6.19
C TRP A 3 9.51 -11.03 -7.21
N ASP A 4 9.51 -12.33 -7.03
CA ASP A 4 8.63 -13.21 -7.81
C ASP A 4 7.36 -13.43 -7.00
N LEU A 5 6.20 -13.29 -7.67
CA LEU A 5 4.90 -13.40 -7.02
C LEU A 5 4.27 -14.76 -7.30
N TYR A 6 3.73 -15.39 -6.28
CA TYR A 6 3.09 -16.70 -6.34
C TYR A 6 1.73 -16.65 -5.67
N ARG A 7 0.75 -17.24 -6.31
CA ARG A 7 -0.56 -17.44 -5.68
C ARG A 7 -0.51 -18.69 -4.82
N ILE A 8 -0.74 -18.55 -3.51
CA ILE A 8 -0.72 -19.68 -2.57
C ILE A 8 -2.11 -20.30 -2.41
N ASN A 9 -3.14 -19.45 -2.36
CA ASN A 9 -4.54 -19.85 -2.25
C ASN A 9 -5.45 -18.80 -2.87
N GLN A 10 -6.76 -18.89 -2.67
CA GLN A 10 -7.74 -18.00 -3.29
C GLN A 10 -7.62 -16.54 -2.84
N THR A 11 -6.98 -16.27 -1.71
CA THR A 11 -6.94 -14.94 -1.12
C THR A 11 -5.54 -14.42 -0.84
N THR A 12 -4.50 -15.20 -1.15
CA THR A 12 -3.14 -14.87 -0.71
C THR A 12 -2.14 -14.94 -1.85
N ILE A 13 -1.39 -13.85 -2.02
CA ILE A 13 -0.23 -13.75 -2.89
C ILE A 13 1.02 -13.65 -2.02
N GLU A 14 2.02 -14.46 -2.33
CA GLU A 14 3.31 -14.45 -1.64
C GLU A 14 4.41 -13.96 -2.57
N GLY A 15 5.25 -13.06 -2.07
CA GLY A 15 6.43 -12.60 -2.78
C GLY A 15 7.67 -13.27 -2.23
N LYS A 16 8.55 -13.69 -3.13
CA LYS A 16 9.86 -14.27 -2.80
C LYS A 16 10.94 -13.59 -3.61
N CYS A 17 12.08 -13.36 -2.97
CA CYS A 17 13.26 -12.90 -3.69
C CYS A 17 14.00 -14.10 -4.31
N PRO A 18 14.46 -14.02 -5.56
CA PRO A 18 15.34 -15.04 -6.14
C PRO A 18 16.61 -15.21 -5.30
N GLU A 19 17.11 -16.44 -5.18
CA GLU A 19 18.29 -16.75 -4.34
C GLU A 19 19.52 -15.87 -4.66
N LEU A 20 19.78 -15.64 -5.93
CA LEU A 20 20.92 -14.80 -6.35
C LEU A 20 20.83 -13.35 -5.89
N LEU A 21 19.62 -12.87 -5.62
CA LEU A 21 19.36 -11.48 -5.25
C LEU A 21 18.98 -11.30 -3.78
N GLN A 22 19.06 -12.36 -3.00
CA GLN A 22 18.74 -12.29 -1.58
C GLN A 22 19.60 -11.26 -0.87
N ASN A 23 18.96 -10.46 0.00
CA ASN A 23 19.59 -9.42 0.81
C ASN A 23 20.10 -8.21 0.02
N LEU A 24 19.95 -8.19 -1.30
CA LEU A 24 20.48 -7.14 -2.17
C LEU A 24 19.39 -6.15 -2.56
N LEU A 25 19.70 -4.86 -2.43
CA LEU A 25 18.83 -3.77 -2.87
C LEU A 25 19.63 -2.82 -3.73
N GLU A 26 19.13 -2.53 -4.92
CA GLU A 26 19.72 -1.52 -5.78
C GLU A 26 19.10 -0.15 -5.48
N VAL A 27 19.94 0.82 -5.15
CA VAL A 27 19.55 2.20 -4.90
C VAL A 27 20.23 3.10 -5.95
N ARG A 28 19.42 3.80 -6.72
CA ARG A 28 19.95 4.73 -7.72
C ARG A 28 20.84 5.78 -7.09
N GLY A 29 22.03 5.98 -7.67
CA GLY A 29 23.03 6.92 -7.16
C GLY A 29 23.96 6.34 -6.10
N ILE A 30 23.62 5.21 -5.49
CA ILE A 30 24.47 4.54 -4.52
C ILE A 30 25.00 3.21 -5.07
N GLY A 31 24.13 2.43 -5.71
CA GLY A 31 24.49 1.14 -6.27
C GLY A 31 23.82 -0.03 -5.55
N LEU A 32 24.46 -1.16 -5.57
CA LEU A 32 23.97 -2.39 -4.97
C LEU A 32 24.37 -2.50 -3.51
N LEU A 33 23.37 -2.58 -2.63
CA LEU A 33 23.58 -2.63 -1.18
C LEU A 33 23.21 -4.02 -0.65
N ASP A 34 24.03 -4.52 0.29
CA ASP A 34 23.68 -5.68 1.09
C ASP A 34 22.93 -5.22 2.34
N ILE A 35 21.62 -5.31 2.31
CA ILE A 35 20.76 -4.81 3.38
C ILE A 35 20.96 -5.59 4.68
N ARG A 36 21.19 -6.89 4.58
CA ARG A 36 21.46 -7.71 5.76
C ARG A 36 22.75 -7.30 6.47
N ALA A 37 23.81 -7.02 5.70
CA ALA A 37 25.08 -6.57 6.25
C ALA A 37 24.98 -5.18 6.87
N ILE A 38 24.19 -4.28 6.27
CA ILE A 38 24.06 -2.90 6.73
C ILE A 38 23.12 -2.78 7.94
N PHE A 39 21.95 -3.42 7.89
CA PHE A 39 20.86 -3.23 8.86
C PHE A 39 20.58 -4.45 9.75
N GLY A 40 21.21 -5.58 9.50
CA GLY A 40 21.01 -6.81 10.26
C GLY A 40 19.93 -7.73 9.67
N GLU A 41 19.82 -8.92 10.24
CA GLU A 41 18.92 -9.96 9.73
C GLU A 41 17.44 -9.62 9.85
N THR A 42 17.06 -8.81 10.81
CA THR A 42 15.67 -8.41 11.01
C THR A 42 15.16 -7.48 9.91
N ALA A 43 16.03 -6.87 9.13
CA ALA A 43 15.65 -5.99 8.02
C ALA A 43 15.33 -6.75 6.74
N VAL A 44 15.54 -8.07 6.70
CA VAL A 44 15.38 -8.89 5.50
C VAL A 44 14.44 -10.06 5.79
N ARG A 45 13.54 -10.33 4.84
CA ARG A 45 12.65 -11.49 4.86
C ARG A 45 12.76 -12.25 3.55
N ARG A 46 12.76 -13.57 3.62
CA ARG A 46 12.85 -14.43 2.43
C ARG A 46 11.55 -14.43 1.64
N LYS A 47 10.41 -14.34 2.33
CA LYS A 47 9.09 -14.33 1.71
C LYS A 47 8.14 -13.49 2.54
N MET A 48 7.19 -12.86 1.88
CA MET A 48 6.16 -12.06 2.52
C MET A 48 4.86 -12.18 1.74
N ARG A 49 3.75 -12.01 2.44
CA ARG A 49 2.44 -11.89 1.79
C ARG A 49 2.28 -10.48 1.24
N LEU A 50 1.77 -10.40 0.01
CA LEU A 50 1.44 -9.12 -0.60
C LEU A 50 0.12 -8.61 -0.05
N LYS A 51 0.13 -7.49 0.66
CA LYS A 51 -1.04 -6.91 1.33
C LYS A 51 -1.49 -5.60 0.72
N LEU A 52 -0.57 -4.85 0.13
CA LEU A 52 -0.85 -3.52 -0.39
C LEU A 52 0.03 -3.22 -1.59
N ILE A 53 -0.58 -2.63 -2.61
CA ILE A 53 0.13 -2.05 -3.74
C ILE A 53 0.04 -0.53 -3.62
N VAL A 54 1.19 0.14 -3.60
CA VAL A 54 1.27 1.59 -3.66
C VAL A 54 1.65 1.98 -5.08
N HIS A 55 0.73 2.64 -5.77
CA HIS A 55 0.95 3.09 -7.14
C HIS A 55 1.27 4.58 -7.15
N LEU A 56 2.50 4.91 -7.51
CA LEU A 56 2.94 6.29 -7.64
C LEU A 56 2.65 6.78 -9.05
N VAL A 57 1.90 7.86 -9.17
CA VAL A 57 1.49 8.41 -10.46
C VAL A 57 1.89 9.88 -10.60
N ARG A 58 2.14 10.30 -11.83
CA ARG A 58 2.33 11.72 -12.13
C ARG A 58 0.97 12.43 -12.14
N LYS A 59 0.99 13.74 -11.90
CA LYS A 59 -0.22 14.55 -11.87
C LYS A 59 -1.09 14.39 -13.13
N GLU A 60 -0.48 14.37 -14.29
CA GLU A 60 -1.20 14.24 -15.57
C GLU A 60 -1.95 12.92 -15.68
N THR A 61 -1.34 11.84 -15.22
CA THR A 61 -1.96 10.51 -15.21
C THR A 61 -3.13 10.47 -14.23
N LEU A 62 -2.96 11.08 -13.05
CA LEU A 62 -3.99 11.11 -12.02
C LEU A 62 -5.26 11.83 -12.51
N GLU A 63 -5.11 12.97 -13.18
CA GLU A 63 -6.23 13.74 -13.70
C GLU A 63 -7.05 12.97 -14.75
N ARG A 64 -6.41 12.08 -15.51
CA ARG A 64 -7.09 11.28 -16.54
C ARG A 64 -7.85 10.10 -15.97
N ASP A 65 -7.20 9.34 -15.08
CA ASP A 65 -7.67 8.01 -14.70
C ASP A 65 -8.31 7.97 -13.31
N TYR A 66 -8.07 8.99 -12.48
CA TYR A 66 -8.44 8.96 -11.07
C TYR A 66 -9.18 10.24 -10.64
N GLU A 67 -10.12 10.70 -11.43
CA GLU A 67 -10.97 11.85 -11.12
C GLU A 67 -11.82 11.65 -9.87
N ARG A 68 -11.97 10.43 -9.43
CA ARG A 68 -12.80 10.09 -8.29
C ARG A 68 -11.97 9.92 -7.03
N LEU A 69 -12.37 10.59 -5.97
CA LEU A 69 -11.92 10.21 -4.65
C LEU A 69 -12.46 8.81 -4.36
N PRO A 70 -11.60 7.81 -4.15
CA PRO A 70 -12.08 6.47 -3.90
C PRO A 70 -12.68 6.40 -2.50
N TYR A 71 -13.98 6.49 -2.39
CA TYR A 71 -14.69 6.19 -1.15
C TYR A 71 -14.70 4.69 -0.87
N GLU A 72 -14.49 3.90 -1.91
CA GLU A 72 -14.32 2.47 -1.81
C GLU A 72 -12.84 2.11 -1.95
N PRO A 73 -12.38 1.08 -1.23
CA PRO A 73 -11.00 0.62 -1.37
C PRO A 73 -10.73 0.21 -2.81
N LEU A 74 -9.64 0.75 -3.38
CA LEU A 74 -9.19 0.29 -4.68
C LEU A 74 -8.51 -1.06 -4.52
N THR A 75 -8.71 -1.93 -5.49
CA THR A 75 -8.02 -3.21 -5.56
C THR A 75 -7.42 -3.40 -6.94
N GLN A 76 -6.37 -4.21 -7.00
CA GLN A 76 -5.77 -4.66 -8.24
C GLN A 76 -5.73 -6.17 -8.24
N ASP A 77 -6.13 -6.79 -9.36
CA ASP A 77 -6.04 -8.23 -9.52
C ASP A 77 -4.58 -8.64 -9.74
N VAL A 78 -4.11 -9.54 -8.88
CA VAL A 78 -2.77 -10.15 -9.00
C VAL A 78 -2.98 -11.65 -9.02
N LEU A 79 -2.73 -12.28 -10.16
CA LEU A 79 -2.91 -13.72 -10.35
C LEU A 79 -4.28 -14.24 -9.90
N GLY A 80 -5.33 -13.45 -10.11
CA GLY A 80 -6.69 -13.78 -9.72
C GLY A 80 -7.05 -13.45 -8.27
N VAL A 81 -6.18 -12.76 -7.53
CA VAL A 81 -6.43 -12.35 -6.15
C VAL A 81 -6.54 -10.82 -6.08
N PRO A 82 -7.64 -10.28 -5.52
CA PRO A 82 -7.74 -8.84 -5.32
C PRO A 82 -6.82 -8.38 -4.18
N VAL A 83 -5.93 -7.46 -4.48
CA VAL A 83 -4.99 -6.89 -3.51
C VAL A 83 -5.30 -5.40 -3.34
N LEU A 84 -5.32 -4.94 -2.10
CA LEU A 84 -5.57 -3.52 -1.81
C LEU A 84 -4.54 -2.64 -2.52
N LYS A 85 -5.01 -1.52 -3.06
CA LYS A 85 -4.19 -0.59 -3.82
C LYS A 85 -4.44 0.83 -3.36
N VAL A 86 -3.36 1.59 -3.22
CA VAL A 86 -3.40 3.03 -2.94
C VAL A 86 -2.68 3.75 -4.07
N VAL A 87 -3.29 4.82 -4.57
CA VAL A 87 -2.68 5.66 -5.60
C VAL A 87 -2.20 6.95 -4.95
N ILE A 88 -0.92 7.25 -5.10
CA ILE A 88 -0.30 8.47 -4.55
C ILE A 88 0.26 9.30 -5.69
N GLN A 89 -0.16 10.56 -5.73
CA GLN A 89 0.34 11.51 -6.71
C GLN A 89 1.75 12.00 -6.32
N VAL A 90 2.68 11.86 -7.25
CA VAL A 90 4.05 12.36 -7.07
C VAL A 90 4.11 13.82 -7.53
N VAL A 91 4.40 14.73 -6.60
CA VAL A 91 4.50 16.15 -6.84
C VAL A 91 5.78 16.68 -6.21
N ALA A 92 6.48 17.59 -6.90
CA ALA A 92 7.65 18.24 -6.35
C ALA A 92 7.31 18.95 -5.02
N GLY A 93 8.18 18.82 -4.02
CA GLY A 93 7.98 19.40 -2.70
C GLY A 93 7.14 18.56 -1.74
N ARG A 94 6.53 17.47 -2.21
CA ARG A 94 5.75 16.59 -1.36
C ARG A 94 6.64 15.46 -0.84
N ASN A 95 6.55 15.15 0.46
CA ASN A 95 7.30 14.06 1.04
C ASN A 95 6.60 12.72 0.80
N ILE A 96 7.04 12.00 -0.23
CA ILE A 96 6.45 10.73 -0.63
C ILE A 96 6.60 9.66 0.46
N ALA A 97 7.73 9.65 1.18
CA ALA A 97 7.96 8.67 2.22
C ALA A 97 6.90 8.76 3.34
N VAL A 98 6.54 9.96 3.74
CA VAL A 98 5.49 10.19 4.75
C VAL A 98 4.12 9.73 4.23
N LEU A 99 3.82 10.00 2.96
CA LEU A 99 2.56 9.57 2.36
C LEU A 99 2.46 8.05 2.25
N VAL A 100 3.54 7.39 1.86
CA VAL A 100 3.59 5.93 1.80
C VAL A 100 3.43 5.33 3.21
N GLU A 101 4.11 5.88 4.20
CA GLU A 101 3.97 5.42 5.58
C GLU A 101 2.53 5.56 6.08
N ALA A 102 1.89 6.69 5.83
CA ALA A 102 0.49 6.91 6.19
C ALA A 102 -0.43 5.90 5.50
N ALA A 103 -0.21 5.64 4.21
CA ALA A 103 -0.98 4.65 3.46
C ALA A 103 -0.83 3.24 4.04
N VAL A 104 0.39 2.85 4.39
CA VAL A 104 0.66 1.53 4.98
C VAL A 104 -0.02 1.40 6.35
N ARG A 105 0.10 2.41 7.21
CA ARG A 105 -0.53 2.40 8.54
C ARG A 105 -2.05 2.35 8.44
N ASN A 106 -2.63 3.12 7.53
CA ASN A 106 -4.08 3.09 7.30
C ASN A 106 -4.55 1.73 6.79
N THR A 107 -3.78 1.08 5.91
CA THR A 107 -4.08 -0.27 5.42
C THR A 107 -4.07 -1.28 6.56
N ILE A 108 -3.12 -1.18 7.48
CA ILE A 108 -3.07 -2.04 8.67
C ILE A 108 -4.36 -1.90 9.49
N LEU A 109 -4.85 -0.67 9.69
CA LEU A 109 -6.11 -0.43 10.37
C LEU A 109 -7.29 -1.06 9.63
N GLN A 110 -7.36 -0.91 8.32
CA GLN A 110 -8.43 -1.51 7.51
C GLN A 110 -8.42 -3.05 7.61
N LEU A 111 -7.24 -3.66 7.62
CA LEU A 111 -7.10 -5.10 7.77
C LEU A 111 -7.54 -5.60 9.17
N ARG A 112 -7.55 -4.71 10.15
CA ARG A 112 -8.09 -4.98 11.49
C ARG A 112 -9.58 -4.66 11.63
N GLY A 113 -10.23 -4.28 10.52
CA GLY A 113 -11.65 -3.94 10.50
C GLY A 113 -11.96 -2.50 10.87
N ILE A 114 -10.96 -1.62 10.97
CA ILE A 114 -11.15 -0.20 11.27
C ILE A 114 -11.15 0.60 9.97
N ASP A 115 -12.30 1.13 9.59
CA ASP A 115 -12.44 2.00 8.43
C ASP A 115 -12.77 3.41 8.89
N THR A 116 -11.77 4.28 8.86
CA THR A 116 -11.89 5.66 9.35
C THR A 116 -12.93 6.46 8.57
N TYR A 117 -12.99 6.26 7.25
CA TYR A 117 -14.00 6.94 6.43
C TYR A 117 -15.41 6.52 6.82
N GLN A 118 -15.64 5.22 6.98
CA GLN A 118 -16.94 4.71 7.39
C GLN A 118 -17.33 5.19 8.79
N GLU A 119 -16.39 5.25 9.71
CA GLU A 119 -16.62 5.81 11.04
C GLU A 119 -17.03 7.28 10.98
N PHE A 120 -16.40 8.06 10.12
CA PHE A 120 -16.78 9.46 9.90
C PHE A 120 -18.20 9.59 9.36
N VAL A 121 -18.55 8.78 8.35
CA VAL A 121 -19.91 8.77 7.78
C VAL A 121 -20.94 8.42 8.84
N ASP A 122 -20.68 7.43 9.68
CA ASP A 122 -21.57 6.99 10.74
C ASP A 122 -21.76 8.08 11.82
N ARG A 123 -20.69 8.77 12.20
CA ARG A 123 -20.75 9.89 13.13
C ARG A 123 -21.59 11.04 12.57
N HIS A 124 -21.38 11.37 11.30
CA HIS A 124 -22.12 12.43 10.64
C HIS A 124 -23.61 12.11 10.59
N ARG A 125 -23.96 10.89 10.22
CA ARG A 125 -25.35 10.43 10.21
C ARG A 125 -25.98 10.50 11.60
N ARG A 126 -25.31 10.04 12.63
CA ARG A 126 -25.80 10.11 14.01
C ARG A 126 -26.01 11.55 14.49
N ALA A 127 -25.10 12.45 14.12
CA ALA A 127 -25.24 13.86 14.45
C ALA A 127 -26.49 14.47 13.77
N MET A 128 -26.72 14.15 12.50
CA MET A 128 -27.90 14.60 11.75
C MET A 128 -29.19 14.05 12.36
N GLU A 129 -29.21 12.78 12.75
CA GLU A 129 -30.37 12.15 13.38
C GLU A 129 -30.70 12.81 14.73
N ARG A 130 -29.69 13.16 15.53
CA ARG A 130 -29.88 13.86 16.79
C ARG A 130 -30.46 15.26 16.58
N ASP A 131 -29.97 15.99 15.59
CA ASP A 131 -30.45 17.34 15.28
C ASP A 131 -31.87 17.34 14.74
N SER A 132 -32.25 16.30 13.98
CA SER A 132 -33.61 16.17 13.44
C SER A 132 -34.59 15.60 14.44
N GLY A 133 -34.13 14.91 15.48
CA GLY A 133 -34.97 14.30 16.52
C GLY A 133 -35.24 15.19 17.71
N GLY A 134 -34.59 16.35 17.72
CA GLY A 134 -34.75 17.33 18.81
C GLY A 134 -35.76 18.39 18.47
#